data_dd2f8a1ff8fb92b0557ee05baf4bcf0e
#
_entry.id   dd2f8a1ff8fb92b0557ee05baf4bcf0e
#
_cell.length_a   1.000
_cell.length_b   1.000
_cell.length_c   1.000
_cell.angle_alpha   90.00
_cell.angle_beta   90.00
_cell.angle_gamma   90.00
#
_symmetry.space_group_name_H-M   'P 1'
#
loop_
_entity.id
_entity.type
_entity.pdbx_description
1 polymer ?
#
loop_
_entity_poly.entity_id
_entity_poly.type
_entity_poly.pdbx_seq_one_letter_code
_entity_poly.pdbx_strand_id
1 'polypeptide(L)'
;MHTLLNIFQTTKASKLILLGDLLYHGPRNAFPYEYNPKEACRLQNSVKESLISVRGNCDSEVDQMVLEFPMLSDSAIMHLEQVGDRLIYLHHGHKELPPLNPGTIVISGHTHIPVAEERDGMFFINPGSVSLPKGGYPASYCLLEGSTFTIYELESGKEMMSLTI
;
A
#
# COMPACT_ATOMS: atom_id res chain seq x y z
N MET A 1 12.47 -0.54 -1.52
CA MET A 1 11.90 -1.90 -1.81
C MET A 1 12.63 -3.02 -1.10
N HIS A 2 13.96 -3.11 -1.07
CA HIS A 2 14.70 -4.15 -0.33
C HIS A 2 14.27 -4.25 1.14
N THR A 3 14.26 -3.13 1.87
CA THR A 3 13.83 -3.07 3.27
C THR A 3 12.42 -3.63 3.44
N LEU A 4 11.46 -3.21 2.58
CA LEU A 4 10.09 -3.68 2.64
C LEU A 4 9.98 -5.19 2.42
N LEU A 5 10.71 -5.76 1.44
CA LEU A 5 10.70 -7.21 1.20
C LEU A 5 11.32 -7.99 2.34
N ASN A 6 12.38 -7.46 2.98
CA ASN A 6 12.95 -8.08 4.16
C ASN A 6 11.92 -8.10 5.32
N ILE A 7 11.20 -7.01 5.54
CA ILE A 7 10.11 -6.94 6.51
C ILE A 7 9.02 -7.97 6.17
N PHE A 8 8.57 -8.02 4.92
CA PHE A 8 7.57 -8.98 4.45
C PHE A 8 7.98 -10.43 4.76
N GLN A 9 9.23 -10.79 4.53
CA GLN A 9 9.76 -12.13 4.81
C GLN A 9 9.89 -12.42 6.30
N THR A 10 10.36 -11.45 7.09
CA THR A 10 10.60 -11.62 8.53
C THR A 10 9.32 -11.66 9.35
N THR A 11 8.31 -10.88 8.96
CA THR A 11 6.97 -10.92 9.59
C THR A 11 6.16 -12.13 9.17
N LYS A 12 6.59 -12.87 8.13
CA LYS A 12 5.85 -14.00 7.54
C LYS A 12 4.42 -13.61 7.11
N ALA A 13 4.22 -12.37 6.69
CA ALA A 13 2.94 -11.91 6.18
C ALA A 13 2.54 -12.75 4.95
N SER A 14 1.27 -13.13 4.86
CA SER A 14 0.77 -13.99 3.77
C SER A 14 0.60 -13.25 2.45
N LYS A 15 0.36 -11.94 2.51
CA LYS A 15 0.18 -11.06 1.34
C LYS A 15 0.90 -9.75 1.51
N LEU A 16 1.41 -9.22 0.40
CA LEU A 16 1.95 -7.88 0.29
C LEU A 16 1.03 -7.07 -0.63
N ILE A 17 0.47 -5.97 -0.11
CA ILE A 17 -0.45 -5.10 -0.85
C ILE A 17 0.33 -3.89 -1.34
N LEU A 18 0.30 -3.64 -2.64
CA LEU A 18 0.89 -2.47 -3.29
C LEU A 18 -0.22 -1.56 -3.82
N LEU A 19 -0.21 -0.32 -3.39
CA LEU A 19 -1.31 0.62 -3.64
C LEU A 19 -1.05 1.54 -4.85
N GLY A 20 -0.25 1.07 -5.82
CA GLY A 20 0.02 1.76 -7.06
C GLY A 20 1.26 2.65 -7.05
N ASP A 21 1.55 3.27 -8.21
CA ASP A 21 2.75 4.06 -8.50
C ASP A 21 4.03 3.22 -8.28
N LEU A 22 4.07 2.03 -8.95
CA LEU A 22 4.99 0.95 -8.63
C LEU A 22 6.41 1.19 -9.13
N LEU A 23 6.56 1.78 -10.32
CA LEU A 23 7.86 1.96 -10.97
C LEU A 23 8.17 3.43 -11.25
N TYR A 24 7.18 4.30 -11.40
CA TYR A 24 7.37 5.70 -11.74
C TYR A 24 6.88 6.63 -10.63
N HIS A 25 7.70 7.61 -10.31
CA HIS A 25 7.47 8.56 -9.22
C HIS A 25 6.58 9.76 -9.61
N GLY A 26 6.17 9.87 -10.88
CA GLY A 26 5.40 10.99 -11.41
C GLY A 26 6.26 12.23 -11.74
N PRO A 27 5.81 13.06 -12.71
CA PRO A 27 6.61 14.18 -13.24
C PRO A 27 6.78 15.34 -12.28
N ARG A 28 5.97 15.41 -11.21
CA ARG A 28 5.97 16.50 -10.21
C ARG A 28 6.82 16.20 -8.97
N ASN A 29 7.29 14.98 -8.80
CA ASN A 29 8.10 14.57 -7.66
C ASN A 29 9.58 14.55 -8.03
N ALA A 30 10.45 14.79 -7.07
CA ALA A 30 11.89 14.54 -7.23
C ALA A 30 12.14 13.03 -7.36
N PHE A 31 13.28 12.65 -7.92
CA PHE A 31 13.69 11.26 -7.96
C PHE A 31 13.79 10.71 -6.53
N PRO A 32 13.19 9.55 -6.26
CA PRO A 32 13.41 8.85 -5.01
C PRO A 32 14.90 8.55 -4.80
N TYR A 33 15.31 8.49 -3.55
CA TYR A 33 16.65 8.04 -3.21
C TYR A 33 16.91 6.63 -3.80
N GLU A 34 18.06 6.45 -4.43
CA GLU A 34 18.43 5.20 -5.12
C GLU A 34 17.39 4.72 -6.16
N TYR A 35 16.78 5.65 -6.89
CA TYR A 35 15.78 5.32 -7.90
C TYR A 35 16.32 4.31 -8.94
N ASN A 36 15.80 3.10 -8.90
CA ASN A 36 16.17 2.01 -9.80
C ASN A 36 14.92 1.18 -10.18
N PRO A 37 14.17 1.57 -11.21
CA PRO A 37 12.94 0.88 -11.60
C PRO A 37 13.16 -0.56 -12.06
N LYS A 38 14.31 -0.88 -12.66
CA LYS A 38 14.64 -2.26 -13.06
C LYS A 38 14.79 -3.18 -11.84
N GLU A 39 15.46 -2.71 -10.80
CA GLU A 39 15.62 -3.47 -9.56
C GLU A 39 14.31 -3.55 -8.80
N ALA A 40 13.51 -2.47 -8.77
CA ALA A 40 12.17 -2.49 -8.18
C ALA A 40 11.26 -3.53 -8.86
N CYS A 41 11.29 -3.59 -10.20
CA CYS A 41 10.57 -4.60 -10.98
C CYS A 41 11.03 -6.03 -10.63
N ARG A 42 12.34 -6.29 -10.62
CA ARG A 42 12.90 -7.61 -10.28
C ARG A 42 12.48 -8.06 -8.88
N LEU A 43 12.54 -7.17 -7.91
CA LEU A 43 12.17 -7.44 -6.52
C LEU A 43 10.67 -7.72 -6.37
N GLN A 44 9.82 -6.93 -7.02
CA GLN A 44 8.36 -7.16 -6.99
C GLN A 44 8.01 -8.50 -7.65
N ASN A 45 8.58 -8.81 -8.82
CA ASN A 45 8.36 -10.09 -9.51
C ASN A 45 8.82 -11.29 -8.68
N SER A 46 9.84 -11.15 -7.82
CA SER A 46 10.31 -12.26 -6.96
C SER A 46 9.29 -12.72 -5.91
N VAL A 47 8.26 -11.91 -5.63
CA VAL A 47 7.19 -12.20 -4.67
C VAL A 47 5.79 -12.13 -5.29
N LYS A 48 5.70 -12.19 -6.61
CA LYS A 48 4.47 -11.98 -7.40
C LYS A 48 3.26 -12.80 -6.94
N GLU A 49 3.46 -14.03 -6.48
CA GLU A 49 2.39 -14.92 -6.04
C GLU A 49 1.74 -14.46 -4.70
N SER A 50 2.44 -13.62 -3.97
CA SER A 50 1.96 -13.04 -2.71
C SER A 50 1.47 -11.60 -2.86
N LEU A 51 1.57 -11.01 -4.08
CA LEU A 51 1.20 -9.62 -4.33
C LEU A 51 -0.29 -9.46 -4.62
N ILE A 52 -0.86 -8.41 -4.07
CA ILE A 52 -2.12 -7.79 -4.52
C ILE A 52 -1.80 -6.35 -4.87
N SER A 53 -2.18 -5.89 -6.07
CA SER A 53 -1.89 -4.53 -6.50
C SER A 53 -3.11 -3.85 -7.09
N VAL A 54 -3.14 -2.53 -6.94
CA VAL A 54 -4.08 -1.64 -7.63
C VAL A 54 -3.31 -0.59 -8.44
N ARG A 55 -3.93 -0.07 -9.50
CA ARG A 55 -3.32 0.92 -10.39
C ARG A 55 -3.19 2.29 -9.72
N GLY A 56 -1.99 2.84 -9.72
CA GLY A 56 -1.73 4.24 -9.40
C GLY A 56 -1.93 5.18 -10.61
N ASN A 57 -1.87 6.47 -10.37
CA ASN A 57 -2.01 7.45 -11.45
C ASN A 57 -0.74 7.58 -12.33
N CYS A 58 0.39 7.05 -11.91
CA CYS A 58 1.61 7.01 -12.68
C CYS A 58 1.86 5.65 -13.36
N ASP A 59 1.05 4.63 -13.05
CA ASP A 59 1.18 3.30 -13.63
C ASP A 59 0.59 3.23 -15.04
N SER A 60 1.28 2.52 -15.91
CA SER A 60 0.93 2.41 -17.33
C SER A 60 0.89 0.97 -17.82
N GLU A 61 0.34 0.78 -19.01
CA GLU A 61 0.36 -0.51 -19.70
C GLU A 61 1.80 -1.02 -19.98
N VAL A 62 2.76 -0.10 -20.12
CA VAL A 62 4.19 -0.46 -20.29
C VAL A 62 4.75 -1.10 -19.02
N ASP A 63 4.33 -0.64 -17.84
CA ASP A 63 4.77 -1.25 -16.58
C ASP A 63 4.21 -2.68 -16.45
N GLN A 64 2.98 -2.93 -16.89
CA GLN A 64 2.41 -4.28 -16.92
C GLN A 64 3.16 -5.23 -17.86
N MET A 65 3.88 -4.72 -18.87
CA MET A 65 4.69 -5.60 -19.75
C MET A 65 5.91 -6.21 -19.05
N VAL A 66 6.34 -5.62 -17.94
CA VAL A 66 7.53 -6.06 -17.18
C VAL A 66 7.18 -6.57 -15.77
N LEU A 67 6.03 -6.19 -15.22
CA LEU A 67 5.53 -6.71 -13.95
C LEU A 67 4.68 -7.96 -14.19
N GLU A 68 5.06 -9.06 -13.55
CA GLU A 68 4.50 -10.41 -13.77
C GLU A 68 3.27 -10.72 -12.88
N PHE A 69 2.61 -9.71 -12.37
CA PHE A 69 1.38 -9.78 -11.58
C PHE A 69 0.38 -8.73 -12.06
N PRO A 70 -0.94 -8.93 -11.91
CA PRO A 70 -1.95 -7.95 -12.30
C PRO A 70 -1.77 -6.64 -11.52
N MET A 71 -1.67 -5.49 -12.25
CA MET A 71 -1.46 -4.20 -11.59
C MET A 71 -2.32 -3.06 -12.16
N LEU A 72 -3.15 -3.31 -13.17
CA LEU A 72 -3.93 -2.28 -13.86
C LEU A 72 -5.38 -2.13 -13.36
N SER A 73 -5.78 -2.87 -12.34
CA SER A 73 -7.11 -2.71 -11.74
C SER A 73 -7.18 -1.43 -10.91
N ASP A 74 -8.18 -0.58 -11.13
CA ASP A 74 -8.38 0.66 -10.37
C ASP A 74 -8.65 0.41 -8.88
N SER A 75 -9.21 -0.74 -8.55
CA SER A 75 -9.50 -1.15 -7.18
C SER A 75 -9.49 -2.67 -7.05
N ALA A 76 -9.40 -3.14 -5.82
CA ALA A 76 -9.59 -4.54 -5.46
C ALA A 76 -10.43 -4.65 -4.18
N ILE A 77 -11.13 -5.78 -4.04
CA ILE A 77 -11.94 -6.08 -2.86
C ILE A 77 -11.42 -7.36 -2.25
N MET A 78 -11.33 -7.36 -0.92
CA MET A 78 -11.00 -8.56 -0.16
C MET A 78 -11.79 -8.63 1.13
N HIS A 79 -11.90 -9.84 1.68
CA HIS A 79 -12.48 -10.12 2.98
C HIS A 79 -11.48 -10.94 3.80
N LEU A 80 -11.35 -10.62 5.07
CA LEU A 80 -10.48 -11.33 6.00
C LEU A 80 -11.25 -11.62 7.30
N GLU A 81 -11.28 -12.87 7.72
CA GLU A 81 -11.94 -13.31 8.96
C GLU A 81 -11.46 -12.52 10.19
N GLN A 82 -10.17 -12.19 10.22
CA GLN A 82 -9.54 -11.47 11.35
C GLN A 82 -10.06 -10.05 11.58
N VAL A 83 -10.76 -9.47 10.60
CA VAL A 83 -11.46 -8.18 10.72
C VAL A 83 -12.98 -8.34 10.61
N GLY A 84 -13.52 -9.53 10.94
CA GLY A 84 -14.95 -9.84 10.97
C GLY A 84 -15.59 -9.86 9.58
N ASP A 85 -14.85 -10.38 8.57
CA ASP A 85 -15.28 -10.46 7.16
C ASP A 85 -15.78 -9.13 6.57
N ARG A 86 -15.35 -8.01 7.15
CA ARG A 86 -15.68 -6.68 6.61
C ARG A 86 -15.15 -6.54 5.19
N LEU A 87 -15.85 -5.76 4.38
CA LEU A 87 -15.35 -5.36 3.07
C LEU A 87 -14.07 -4.54 3.25
N ILE A 88 -12.97 -4.99 2.68
CA ILE A 88 -11.74 -4.22 2.52
C ILE A 88 -11.69 -3.75 1.08
N TYR A 89 -11.74 -2.42 0.88
CA TYR A 89 -11.67 -1.77 -0.41
C TYR A 89 -10.29 -1.16 -0.61
N LEU A 90 -9.55 -1.71 -1.57
CA LEU A 90 -8.22 -1.25 -1.93
C LEU A 90 -8.32 -0.34 -3.16
N HIS A 91 -7.70 0.84 -3.10
CA HIS A 91 -7.56 1.73 -4.26
C HIS A 91 -6.32 2.62 -4.10
N HIS A 92 -5.91 3.27 -5.17
CA HIS A 92 -4.74 4.16 -5.07
C HIS A 92 -5.04 5.45 -4.29
N GLY A 93 -6.21 6.03 -4.44
CA GLY A 93 -6.60 7.27 -3.76
C GLY A 93 -6.67 8.51 -4.64
N HIS A 94 -6.39 8.41 -5.95
CA HIS A 94 -6.48 9.53 -6.89
C HIS A 94 -7.87 9.69 -7.53
N LYS A 95 -8.74 8.71 -7.38
CA LYS A 95 -10.13 8.73 -7.86
C LYS A 95 -11.08 8.84 -6.66
N GLU A 96 -12.27 9.37 -6.90
CA GLU A 96 -13.33 9.41 -5.90
C GLU A 96 -13.74 7.99 -5.49
N LEU A 97 -14.09 7.85 -4.20
CA LEU A 97 -14.62 6.58 -3.69
C LEU A 97 -16.03 6.34 -4.23
N PRO A 98 -16.36 5.12 -4.62
CA PRO A 98 -17.75 4.75 -4.86
C PRO A 98 -18.54 4.82 -3.54
N PRO A 99 -19.88 4.81 -3.61
CA PRO A 99 -20.68 4.65 -2.40
C PRO A 99 -20.33 3.34 -1.70
N LEU A 100 -19.86 3.44 -0.45
CA LEU A 100 -19.48 2.30 0.41
C LEU A 100 -20.36 2.30 1.66
N ASN A 101 -20.62 1.10 2.18
CA ASN A 101 -21.41 0.94 3.40
C ASN A 101 -20.58 1.22 4.67
N PRO A 102 -21.21 1.67 5.77
CA PRO A 102 -20.56 1.68 7.07
C PRO A 102 -19.95 0.33 7.43
N GLY A 103 -18.83 0.35 8.14
CA GLY A 103 -18.06 -0.83 8.47
C GLY A 103 -17.00 -1.21 7.42
N THR A 104 -17.00 -0.58 6.24
CA THR A 104 -15.98 -0.81 5.22
C THR A 104 -14.60 -0.30 5.68
N ILE A 105 -13.57 -1.07 5.40
CA ILE A 105 -12.16 -0.70 5.56
C ILE A 105 -11.65 -0.20 4.21
N VAL A 106 -11.27 1.06 4.13
CA VAL A 106 -10.70 1.68 2.92
C VAL A 106 -9.19 1.79 3.07
N ILE A 107 -8.46 1.13 2.20
CA ILE A 107 -6.99 1.21 2.19
C ILE A 107 -6.55 1.94 0.92
N SER A 108 -5.83 3.05 1.09
CA SER A 108 -5.42 3.92 -0.02
C SER A 108 -3.95 4.37 0.10
N GLY A 109 -3.38 4.84 -1.01
CA GLY A 109 -2.06 5.45 -1.11
C GLY A 109 -2.13 6.92 -1.56
N HIS A 110 -1.39 7.28 -2.62
CA HIS A 110 -1.42 8.54 -3.38
C HIS A 110 -0.98 9.79 -2.61
N THR A 111 -1.50 10.02 -1.42
CA THR A 111 -1.17 11.22 -0.63
C THR A 111 0.24 11.18 -0.06
N HIS A 112 0.81 9.99 0.12
CA HIS A 112 2.08 9.72 0.79
C HIS A 112 2.09 10.14 2.27
N ILE A 113 0.92 10.34 2.86
CA ILE A 113 0.73 10.73 4.26
C ILE A 113 0.05 9.57 4.99
N PRO A 114 0.64 9.06 6.08
CA PRO A 114 0.04 7.96 6.83
C PRO A 114 -1.26 8.39 7.51
N VAL A 115 -2.26 7.50 7.50
CA VAL A 115 -3.57 7.68 8.12
C VAL A 115 -4.01 6.34 8.71
N ALA A 116 -4.55 6.37 9.94
CA ALA A 116 -5.24 5.25 10.57
C ALA A 116 -6.36 5.83 11.44
N GLU A 117 -7.57 5.94 10.90
CA GLU A 117 -8.69 6.59 11.58
C GLU A 117 -10.03 5.93 11.24
N GLU A 118 -10.99 6.06 12.16
CA GLU A 118 -12.41 5.82 11.90
C GLU A 118 -13.10 7.17 11.63
N ARG A 119 -13.86 7.23 10.55
CA ARG A 119 -14.64 8.41 10.17
C ARG A 119 -15.93 7.98 9.46
N ASP A 120 -17.05 8.55 9.87
CA ASP A 120 -18.39 8.27 9.30
C ASP A 120 -18.74 6.77 9.29
N GLY A 121 -18.29 6.04 10.32
CA GLY A 121 -18.51 4.61 10.45
C GLY A 121 -17.71 3.72 9.49
N MET A 122 -16.73 4.27 8.79
CA MET A 122 -15.76 3.56 7.96
C MET A 122 -14.35 3.72 8.52
N PHE A 123 -13.47 2.78 8.18
CA PHE A 123 -12.08 2.77 8.63
C PHE A 123 -11.16 3.16 7.47
N PHE A 124 -10.32 4.17 7.66
CA PHE A 124 -9.41 4.68 6.63
C PHE A 124 -7.96 4.40 7.01
N ILE A 125 -7.27 3.67 6.14
CA ILE A 125 -5.87 3.31 6.30
C ILE A 125 -5.08 3.81 5.10
N ASN A 126 -4.01 4.56 5.35
CA ASN A 126 -3.01 4.90 4.36
C ASN A 126 -1.63 4.59 4.97
N PRO A 127 -0.84 3.68 4.40
CA PRO A 127 0.46 3.33 4.96
C PRO A 127 1.51 4.44 4.84
N GLY A 128 1.20 5.55 4.17
CA GLY A 128 2.19 6.56 3.79
C GLY A 128 2.92 6.20 2.50
N SER A 129 4.24 6.33 2.47
CA SER A 129 5.05 5.97 1.31
C SER A 129 6.40 5.38 1.74
N VAL A 130 6.82 4.33 1.04
CA VAL A 130 8.13 3.69 1.26
C VAL A 130 9.29 4.44 0.59
N SER A 131 9.00 5.36 -0.34
CA SER A 131 10.03 6.02 -1.17
C SER A 131 9.93 7.54 -1.22
N LEU A 132 8.73 8.11 -1.10
CA LEU A 132 8.47 9.55 -1.23
C LEU A 132 7.51 10.05 -0.13
N PRO A 133 7.87 9.92 1.15
CA PRO A 133 7.02 10.39 2.24
C PRO A 133 6.77 11.90 2.15
N LYS A 134 5.59 12.33 2.59
CA LYS A 134 5.15 13.73 2.61
C LYS A 134 4.65 14.13 4.00
N GLY A 135 4.33 15.41 4.17
CA GLY A 135 3.78 15.94 5.42
C GLY A 135 4.74 15.89 6.61
N GLY A 136 6.05 15.78 6.37
CA GLY A 136 7.05 15.65 7.44
C GLY A 136 7.15 14.25 8.06
N TYR A 137 6.43 13.28 7.52
CA TYR A 137 6.51 11.89 7.97
C TYR A 137 7.72 11.16 7.37
N PRO A 138 8.27 10.16 8.07
CA PRO A 138 9.28 9.27 7.51
C PRO A 138 8.67 8.28 6.51
N ALA A 139 9.52 7.57 5.77
CA ALA A 139 9.10 6.42 4.97
C ALA A 139 8.43 5.38 5.88
N SER A 140 7.31 4.80 5.41
CA SER A 140 6.44 4.00 6.26
C SER A 140 5.74 2.87 5.49
N TYR A 141 5.27 1.89 6.24
CA TYR A 141 4.44 0.78 5.78
C TYR A 141 3.38 0.44 6.83
N CYS A 142 2.36 -0.30 6.45
CA CYS A 142 1.33 -0.79 7.37
C CYS A 142 1.39 -2.30 7.47
N LEU A 143 1.21 -2.84 8.67
CA LEU A 143 1.05 -4.27 8.94
C LEU A 143 -0.33 -4.50 9.60
N LEU A 144 -1.05 -5.51 9.13
CA LEU A 144 -2.26 -6.00 9.77
C LEU A 144 -1.93 -7.28 10.53
N GLU A 145 -2.08 -7.23 11.85
CA GLU A 145 -1.95 -8.38 12.75
C GLU A 145 -3.22 -8.55 13.59
N GLY A 146 -3.84 -9.72 13.51
CA GLY A 146 -5.18 -9.89 14.08
C GLY A 146 -6.14 -8.89 13.46
N SER A 147 -6.78 -8.04 14.27
CA SER A 147 -7.66 -6.97 13.81
C SER A 147 -7.04 -5.57 13.90
N THR A 148 -5.73 -5.47 14.10
CA THR A 148 -5.04 -4.19 14.28
C THR A 148 -4.19 -3.84 13.07
N PHE A 149 -4.44 -2.68 12.49
CA PHE A 149 -3.61 -2.04 11.49
C PHE A 149 -2.59 -1.15 12.20
N THR A 150 -1.31 -1.44 12.03
CA THR A 150 -0.23 -0.64 12.62
C THR A 150 0.67 -0.09 11.53
N ILE A 151 0.88 1.23 11.53
CA ILE A 151 1.78 1.92 10.62
C ILE A 151 3.13 2.10 11.31
N TYR A 152 4.18 1.62 10.66
CA TYR A 152 5.55 1.67 11.15
C TYR A 152 6.44 2.54 10.27
N GLU A 153 7.39 3.20 10.88
CA GLU A 153 8.52 3.79 10.17
C GLU A 153 9.37 2.67 9.54
N LEU A 154 9.69 2.83 8.25
CA LEU A 154 10.33 1.78 7.46
C LEU A 154 11.74 1.42 7.93
N GLU A 155 12.54 2.40 8.32
CA GLU A 155 13.95 2.20 8.68
C GLU A 155 14.12 1.74 10.13
N SER A 156 13.41 2.37 11.07
CA SER A 156 13.57 2.09 12.50
C SER A 156 12.65 0.97 13.00
N GLY A 157 11.56 0.66 12.27
CA GLY A 157 10.50 -0.23 12.74
C GLY A 157 9.68 0.34 13.90
N LYS A 158 9.80 1.65 14.17
CA LYS A 158 9.04 2.30 15.24
C LYS A 158 7.57 2.45 14.84
N GLU A 159 6.67 2.09 15.73
CA GLU A 159 5.24 2.34 15.58
C GLU A 159 4.96 3.85 15.51
N MET A 160 4.16 4.25 14.54
CA MET A 160 3.72 5.63 14.32
C MET A 160 2.25 5.83 14.65
N MET A 161 1.40 4.90 14.20
CA MET A 161 -0.05 4.93 14.38
C MET A 161 -0.58 3.51 14.43
N SER A 162 -1.70 3.30 15.13
CA SER A 162 -2.43 2.03 15.08
C SER A 162 -3.94 2.23 15.18
N LEU A 163 -4.69 1.31 14.58
CA LEU A 163 -6.15 1.26 14.62
C LEU A 163 -6.60 -0.19 14.71
N THR A 164 -7.34 -0.51 15.75
CA THR A 164 -7.99 -1.82 15.94
C THR A 164 -9.44 -1.75 15.48
N ILE A 165 -9.89 -2.78 14.73
CA ILE A 165 -11.22 -2.84 14.10
C ILE A 165 -12.07 -3.92 14.73
#